data_326406bb501b6a668d0092fa4d307bea
#
_entry.id   326406bb501b6a668d0092fa4d307bea
#
_cell.length_a   1.000
_cell.length_b   1.000
_cell.length_c   1.000
_cell.angle_alpha   90.00
_cell.angle_beta   90.00
_cell.angle_gamma   90.00
#
_symmetry.space_group_name_H-M   'P 1'
#
loop_
_entity.id
_entity.type
_entity.pdbx_description
1 polymer ?
#
loop_
_entity_poly.entity_id
_entity_poly.type
_entity_poly.pdbx_seq_one_letter_code
_entity_poly.pdbx_strand_id
1 'polypeptide(L)'
;PAKYAKAAKREINHQVYELIFKNSKIFDGKALFDADTHKNVLATGCEPSIEAVQALMLLLMQQTDPFGNAINVKPKNMILPLGYGFKAAQIFQSQTVNTPENTQAFNALYQYRNNIQIIEEGELNVLAGGAPVPWFVSADPKQVGSVKVDYLNGNKRPIFRRSEKTGYLGFFWDIYMDWVVSVKDW
;
A
#
# COMPACT_ATOMS: atom_id res chain seq x y z
N PRO A 1 -11.42 -11.23 23.88
CA PRO A 1 -11.82 -10.15 22.97
C PRO A 1 -10.63 -9.56 22.19
N ALA A 2 -9.53 -9.15 22.88
CA ALA A 2 -8.39 -8.48 22.21
C ALA A 2 -7.69 -9.33 21.13
N LYS A 3 -7.55 -10.64 21.32
CA LYS A 3 -6.95 -11.54 20.31
C LYS A 3 -7.75 -11.56 19.01
N TYR A 4 -9.08 -11.61 19.10
CA TYR A 4 -9.96 -11.62 17.92
C TYR A 4 -9.95 -10.30 17.17
N ALA A 5 -9.90 -9.17 17.88
CA ALA A 5 -9.77 -7.86 17.25
C ALA A 5 -8.43 -7.71 16.51
N LYS A 6 -7.34 -8.26 17.07
CA LYS A 6 -6.05 -8.32 16.37
C LYS A 6 -6.08 -9.23 15.15
N ALA A 7 -6.75 -10.39 15.25
CA ALA A 7 -6.90 -11.32 14.13
C ALA A 7 -7.69 -10.68 12.98
N ALA A 8 -8.82 -10.02 13.28
CA ALA A 8 -9.62 -9.32 12.28
C ALA A 8 -8.82 -8.20 11.58
N LYS A 9 -8.06 -7.39 12.33
CA LYS A 9 -7.20 -6.36 11.73
C LYS A 9 -6.12 -6.96 10.84
N ARG A 10 -5.52 -8.07 11.24
CA ARG A 10 -4.52 -8.77 10.43
C ARG A 10 -5.12 -9.31 9.14
N GLU A 11 -6.33 -9.88 9.21
CA GLU A 11 -7.04 -10.39 8.04
C GLU A 11 -7.39 -9.28 7.06
N ILE A 12 -7.87 -8.13 7.54
CA ILE A 12 -8.13 -6.95 6.70
C ILE A 12 -6.83 -6.48 6.02
N ASN A 13 -5.73 -6.39 6.79
CA ASN A 13 -4.42 -6.01 6.26
C ASN A 13 -3.96 -7.00 5.18
N HIS A 14 -4.08 -8.30 5.43
CA HIS A 14 -3.76 -9.35 4.46
C HIS A 14 -4.54 -9.17 3.16
N GLN A 15 -5.87 -9.00 3.22
CA GLN A 15 -6.71 -8.84 2.04
C GLN A 15 -6.41 -7.56 1.24
N VAL A 16 -6.06 -6.45 1.92
CA VAL A 16 -5.63 -5.22 1.26
C VAL A 16 -4.35 -5.46 0.46
N TYR A 17 -3.33 -6.05 1.07
CA TYR A 17 -2.06 -6.29 0.38
C TYR A 17 -2.15 -7.42 -0.64
N GLU A 18 -2.98 -8.43 -0.41
CA GLU A 18 -3.25 -9.49 -1.39
C GLU A 18 -3.88 -8.92 -2.66
N LEU A 19 -4.85 -8.00 -2.53
CA LEU A 19 -5.49 -7.33 -3.66
C LEU A 19 -4.47 -6.53 -4.49
N ILE A 20 -3.60 -5.77 -3.82
CA ILE A 20 -2.53 -4.99 -4.45
C ILE A 20 -1.50 -5.93 -5.11
N PHE A 21 -1.09 -6.98 -4.40
CA PHE A 21 -0.07 -7.91 -4.85
C PHE A 21 -0.51 -8.73 -6.07
N LYS A 22 -1.77 -9.20 -6.08
CA LYS A 22 -2.34 -9.97 -7.19
C LYS A 22 -2.54 -9.15 -8.45
N ASN A 23 -2.50 -7.84 -8.36
CA ASN A 23 -2.73 -6.93 -9.48
C ASN A 23 -3.97 -7.31 -10.30
N SER A 24 -5.06 -7.60 -9.61
CA SER A 24 -6.31 -8.07 -10.22
C SER A 24 -6.96 -6.99 -11.08
N LYS A 25 -7.81 -7.40 -12.02
CA LYS A 25 -8.63 -6.48 -12.80
C LYS A 25 -9.57 -5.72 -11.89
N ILE A 26 -9.67 -4.41 -12.12
CA ILE A 26 -10.54 -3.51 -11.38
C ILE A 26 -11.82 -3.18 -12.17
N PHE A 27 -12.59 -2.19 -11.74
CA PHE A 27 -13.89 -1.83 -12.27
C PHE A 27 -13.90 -1.45 -13.77
N ASP A 28 -12.78 -1.02 -14.32
CA ASP A 28 -12.61 -0.70 -15.75
C ASP A 28 -12.17 -1.90 -16.61
N GLY A 29 -12.01 -3.07 -15.99
CA GLY A 29 -11.58 -4.32 -16.64
C GLY A 29 -10.08 -4.42 -16.89
N LYS A 30 -9.29 -3.42 -16.46
CA LYS A 30 -7.82 -3.42 -16.51
C LYS A 30 -7.21 -3.82 -15.18
N ALA A 31 -5.95 -4.19 -15.19
CA ALA A 31 -5.21 -4.47 -13.95
C ALA A 31 -5.01 -3.17 -13.17
N LEU A 32 -4.95 -3.25 -11.83
CA LEU A 32 -4.71 -2.08 -10.97
C LEU A 32 -3.42 -1.36 -11.38
N PHE A 33 -2.34 -2.10 -11.58
CA PHE A 33 -1.06 -1.57 -12.09
C PHE A 33 -0.94 -1.94 -13.58
N ASP A 34 -1.06 -0.95 -14.42
CA ASP A 34 -1.04 -1.09 -15.88
C ASP A 34 -0.22 0.05 -16.50
N ALA A 35 0.74 -0.31 -17.36
CA ALA A 35 1.66 0.66 -17.96
C ALA A 35 1.02 1.50 -19.06
N ASP A 36 0.05 0.94 -19.77
CA ASP A 36 -0.53 1.56 -20.96
C ASP A 36 -1.72 2.45 -20.60
N THR A 37 -2.63 1.95 -19.78
CA THR A 37 -3.89 2.62 -19.43
C THR A 37 -3.73 3.51 -18.22
N HIS A 38 -3.29 2.94 -17.10
CA HIS A 38 -3.17 3.66 -15.82
C HIS A 38 -1.84 4.41 -15.70
N LYS A 39 -0.81 3.98 -16.43
CA LYS A 39 0.54 4.61 -16.43
C LYS A 39 1.12 4.76 -15.02
N ASN A 40 0.84 3.78 -14.17
CA ASN A 40 1.17 3.80 -12.74
C ASN A 40 2.19 2.72 -12.33
N VAL A 41 2.87 2.13 -13.30
CA VAL A 41 3.91 1.12 -13.09
C VAL A 41 5.15 1.43 -13.93
N LEU A 42 6.34 1.14 -13.39
CA LEU A 42 7.57 1.23 -14.17
C LEU A 42 7.62 0.11 -15.22
N ALA A 43 8.13 0.42 -16.40
CA ALA A 43 8.24 -0.53 -17.51
C ALA A 43 9.10 -1.76 -17.17
N THR A 44 10.08 -1.60 -16.29
CA THR A 44 10.93 -2.69 -15.81
C THR A 44 10.92 -2.71 -14.29
N GLY A 45 10.65 -3.90 -13.71
CA GLY A 45 10.72 -4.10 -12.27
C GLY A 45 12.15 -3.89 -11.78
N CYS A 46 12.31 -3.12 -10.71
CA CYS A 46 13.60 -2.80 -10.13
C CYS A 46 13.51 -2.65 -8.61
N GLU A 47 14.64 -2.81 -7.95
CA GLU A 47 14.76 -2.48 -6.53
C GLU A 47 14.66 -0.97 -6.31
N PRO A 48 14.28 -0.52 -5.09
CA PRO A 48 14.30 0.89 -4.75
C PRO A 48 15.70 1.49 -4.95
N SER A 49 15.77 2.46 -5.84
CA SER A 49 16.94 3.30 -6.11
C SER A 49 16.50 4.76 -6.20
N ILE A 50 17.43 5.69 -6.22
CA ILE A 50 17.11 7.12 -6.35
C ILE A 50 16.33 7.36 -7.64
N GLU A 51 16.80 6.82 -8.76
CA GLU A 51 16.21 6.95 -10.08
C GLU A 51 14.82 6.31 -10.15
N ALA A 52 14.68 5.09 -9.60
CA ALA A 52 13.40 4.39 -9.59
C ALA A 52 12.35 5.10 -8.74
N VAL A 53 12.74 5.63 -7.57
CA VAL A 53 11.85 6.42 -6.72
C VAL A 53 11.44 7.70 -7.40
N GLN A 54 12.37 8.43 -8.03
CA GLN A 54 12.07 9.65 -8.79
C GLN A 54 11.10 9.35 -9.94
N ALA A 55 11.33 8.28 -10.69
CA ALA A 55 10.47 7.88 -11.80
C ALA A 55 9.03 7.56 -11.33
N LEU A 56 8.87 6.76 -10.24
CA LEU A 56 7.54 6.47 -9.68
C LEU A 56 6.85 7.71 -9.13
N MET A 57 7.58 8.58 -8.45
CA MET A 57 7.02 9.84 -7.96
C MET A 57 6.55 10.73 -9.11
N LEU A 58 7.29 10.75 -10.21
CA LEU A 58 6.92 11.52 -11.42
C LEU A 58 5.67 10.92 -12.06
N LEU A 59 5.59 9.60 -12.24
CA LEU A 59 4.39 8.92 -12.75
C LEU A 59 3.15 9.24 -11.90
N LEU A 60 3.28 9.24 -10.58
CA LEU A 60 2.19 9.59 -9.68
C LEU A 60 1.76 11.06 -9.84
N MET A 61 2.71 11.99 -9.93
CA MET A 61 2.42 13.42 -10.09
C MET A 61 1.84 13.79 -11.48
N GLN A 62 2.12 12.97 -12.48
CA GLN A 62 1.61 13.15 -13.85
C GLN A 62 0.23 12.51 -14.08
N GLN A 63 -0.37 11.89 -13.06
CA GLN A 63 -1.70 11.33 -13.19
C GLN A 63 -2.74 12.38 -13.55
N THR A 64 -3.65 11.98 -14.43
CA THR A 64 -4.75 12.81 -14.92
C THR A 64 -6.09 12.14 -14.62
N ASP A 65 -7.14 12.93 -14.54
CA ASP A 65 -8.51 12.44 -14.51
C ASP A 65 -8.91 11.82 -15.88
N PRO A 66 -10.07 11.13 -15.96
CA PRO A 66 -10.56 10.56 -17.23
C PRO A 66 -10.80 11.60 -18.34
N PHE A 67 -10.82 12.88 -18.01
CA PHE A 67 -10.99 13.98 -18.96
C PHE A 67 -9.65 14.60 -19.39
N GLY A 68 -8.53 14.12 -18.86
CA GLY A 68 -7.19 14.60 -19.17
C GLY A 68 -6.73 15.80 -18.33
N ASN A 69 -7.47 16.20 -17.30
CA ASN A 69 -7.04 17.28 -16.40
C ASN A 69 -6.05 16.76 -15.34
N ALA A 70 -5.07 17.59 -14.99
CA ALA A 70 -4.09 17.23 -13.97
C ALA A 70 -4.74 17.17 -12.58
N ILE A 71 -4.55 16.04 -11.88
CA ILE A 71 -5.08 15.84 -10.52
C ILE A 71 -4.20 16.52 -9.46
N ASN A 72 -2.92 16.81 -9.81
CA ASN A 72 -1.92 17.41 -8.91
C ASN A 72 -1.69 16.60 -7.62
N VAL A 73 -1.63 15.31 -7.73
CA VAL A 73 -1.38 14.39 -6.62
C VAL A 73 0.07 14.45 -6.20
N LYS A 74 0.33 14.45 -4.88
CA LYS A 74 1.69 14.44 -4.33
C LYS A 74 1.97 13.11 -3.63
N PRO A 75 3.18 12.56 -3.81
CA PRO A 75 3.60 11.35 -3.09
C PRO A 75 3.64 11.63 -1.58
N LYS A 76 3.11 10.69 -0.81
CA LYS A 76 3.04 10.79 0.66
C LYS A 76 3.63 9.58 1.35
N ASN A 77 3.40 8.38 0.83
CA ASN A 77 3.87 7.16 1.45
C ASN A 77 4.73 6.37 0.46
N MET A 78 5.78 5.75 1.00
CA MET A 78 6.55 4.73 0.32
C MET A 78 6.40 3.43 1.10
N ILE A 79 5.76 2.43 0.49
CA ILE A 79 5.46 1.13 1.08
C ILE A 79 6.49 0.13 0.56
N LEU A 80 7.18 -0.49 1.48
CA LEU A 80 8.32 -1.35 1.22
C LEU A 80 8.17 -2.70 1.93
N PRO A 81 8.74 -3.78 1.38
CA PRO A 81 8.90 -5.01 2.14
C PRO A 81 9.87 -4.82 3.30
N LEU A 82 9.74 -5.67 4.33
CA LEU A 82 10.67 -5.68 5.46
C LEU A 82 12.12 -5.86 4.99
N GLY A 83 13.03 -5.07 5.56
CA GLY A 83 14.44 -5.09 5.25
C GLY A 83 14.88 -4.01 4.26
N TYR A 84 13.97 -3.35 3.58
CA TYR A 84 14.29 -2.25 2.66
C TYR A 84 14.24 -0.85 3.31
N GLY A 85 13.80 -0.75 4.56
CA GLY A 85 13.72 0.52 5.27
C GLY A 85 15.06 1.24 5.42
N PHE A 86 16.14 0.50 5.66
CA PHE A 86 17.51 1.07 5.69
C PHE A 86 17.93 1.66 4.35
N LYS A 87 17.61 0.96 3.25
CA LYS A 87 17.90 1.43 1.89
C LYS A 87 17.08 2.69 1.56
N ALA A 88 15.80 2.70 1.94
CA ALA A 88 14.93 3.87 1.78
C ALA A 88 15.41 5.07 2.62
N ALA A 89 15.81 4.82 3.87
CA ALA A 89 16.39 5.87 4.71
C ALA A 89 17.66 6.46 4.07
N GLN A 90 18.52 5.63 3.52
CA GLN A 90 19.71 6.08 2.80
C GLN A 90 19.35 6.94 1.58
N ILE A 91 18.35 6.53 0.79
CA ILE A 91 17.86 7.27 -0.39
C ILE A 91 17.39 8.67 -0.01
N PHE A 92 16.62 8.82 1.07
CA PHE A 92 16.02 10.11 1.44
C PHE A 92 16.90 10.96 2.36
N GLN A 93 17.78 10.37 3.16
CA GLN A 93 18.59 11.11 4.14
C GLN A 93 19.96 11.50 3.62
N SER A 94 20.47 10.87 2.55
CA SER A 94 21.71 11.27 1.92
C SER A 94 21.57 12.62 1.22
N GLN A 95 22.41 13.59 1.55
CA GLN A 95 22.42 14.90 0.90
C GLN A 95 23.06 14.87 -0.49
N THR A 96 24.03 13.98 -0.66
CA THR A 96 24.78 13.83 -1.90
C THR A 96 24.75 12.39 -2.40
N VAL A 97 24.85 12.23 -3.69
CA VAL A 97 24.96 10.95 -4.38
C VAL A 97 26.20 10.96 -5.27
N ASN A 98 26.86 9.82 -5.36
CA ASN A 98 27.96 9.66 -6.29
C ASN A 98 27.40 9.38 -7.68
N THR A 99 27.80 10.19 -8.64
CA THR A 99 27.48 9.96 -10.05
C THR A 99 28.44 8.88 -10.63
N PRO A 100 28.09 8.26 -11.79
CA PRO A 100 28.99 7.31 -12.46
C PRO A 100 30.38 7.88 -12.78
N GLU A 101 30.51 9.20 -12.84
CA GLU A 101 31.76 9.93 -13.14
C GLU A 101 32.55 10.27 -11.86
N ASN A 102 32.25 9.63 -10.71
CA ASN A 102 32.84 9.90 -9.40
C ASN A 102 32.73 11.35 -8.91
N THR A 103 31.79 12.11 -9.42
CA THR A 103 31.46 13.44 -8.93
C THR A 103 30.30 13.37 -7.93
N GLN A 104 30.37 14.17 -6.88
CA GLN A 104 29.25 14.28 -5.93
C GLN A 104 28.19 15.23 -6.49
N ALA A 105 26.97 14.72 -6.63
CA ALA A 105 25.81 15.52 -7.01
C ALA A 105 24.82 15.66 -5.84
N PHE A 106 24.02 16.71 -5.86
CA PHE A 106 22.95 16.91 -4.89
C PHE A 106 21.86 15.86 -5.07
N ASN A 107 21.41 15.26 -3.98
CA ASN A 107 20.29 14.33 -3.99
C ASN A 107 18.97 15.10 -3.96
N ALA A 108 18.26 15.13 -5.08
CA ALA A 108 16.97 15.81 -5.19
C ALA A 108 15.89 15.23 -4.25
N LEU A 109 15.98 13.94 -3.90
CA LEU A 109 15.02 13.29 -2.98
C LEU A 109 15.21 13.74 -1.54
N TYR A 110 16.37 14.30 -1.18
CA TYR A 110 16.63 14.80 0.17
C TYR A 110 15.60 15.86 0.63
N GLN A 111 15.11 16.69 -0.28
CA GLN A 111 14.06 17.68 0.02
C GLN A 111 12.71 17.06 0.39
N TYR A 112 12.45 15.81 -0.02
CA TYR A 112 11.19 15.09 0.27
C TYR A 112 11.24 14.28 1.56
N ARG A 113 12.38 14.21 2.28
CA ARG A 113 12.59 13.38 3.47
C ARG A 113 11.56 13.57 4.58
N ASN A 114 11.01 14.79 4.74
CA ASN A 114 10.02 15.11 5.75
C ASN A 114 8.58 14.94 5.24
N ASN A 115 8.40 14.80 3.94
CA ASN A 115 7.08 14.74 3.30
C ASN A 115 6.65 13.30 3.02
N ILE A 116 7.62 12.38 2.84
CA ILE A 116 7.35 10.99 2.53
C ILE A 116 7.50 10.14 3.78
N GLN A 117 6.45 9.40 4.11
CA GLN A 117 6.45 8.41 5.17
C GLN A 117 6.90 7.06 4.60
N ILE A 118 7.95 6.49 5.17
CA ILE A 118 8.42 5.15 4.86
C ILE A 118 7.63 4.17 5.72
N ILE A 119 6.98 3.20 5.08
CA ILE A 119 6.17 2.15 5.70
C ILE A 119 6.77 0.81 5.30
N GLU A 120 7.30 0.07 6.27
CA GLU A 120 7.73 -1.32 6.04
C GLU A 120 6.58 -2.26 6.39
N GLU A 121 6.23 -3.14 5.44
CA GLU A 121 5.11 -4.05 5.58
C GLU A 121 5.54 -5.51 5.34
N GLY A 122 5.43 -6.30 6.40
CA GLY A 122 5.83 -7.71 6.39
C GLY A 122 4.90 -8.60 5.57
N GLU A 123 3.66 -8.18 5.36
CA GLU A 123 2.69 -8.95 4.58
C GLU A 123 3.15 -9.13 3.13
N LEU A 124 3.82 -8.12 2.56
CA LEU A 124 4.40 -8.21 1.22
C LEU A 124 5.43 -9.33 1.12
N ASN A 125 6.26 -9.52 2.14
CA ASN A 125 7.25 -10.61 2.17
C ASN A 125 6.58 -11.99 2.26
N VAL A 126 5.49 -12.09 3.03
CA VAL A 126 4.71 -13.33 3.16
C VAL A 126 4.04 -13.70 1.84
N LEU A 127 3.38 -12.75 1.19
CA LEU A 127 2.71 -12.95 -0.10
C LEU A 127 3.68 -13.30 -1.22
N ALA A 128 4.89 -12.75 -1.20
CA ALA A 128 5.91 -13.03 -2.21
C ALA A 128 6.50 -14.45 -2.10
N GLY A 129 6.47 -15.08 -0.92
CA GLY A 129 6.94 -16.45 -0.74
C GLY A 129 8.39 -16.70 -1.18
N GLY A 130 9.26 -15.68 -1.11
CA GLY A 130 10.66 -15.74 -1.56
C GLY A 130 10.92 -15.25 -2.98
N ALA A 131 9.89 -14.88 -3.73
CA ALA A 131 10.02 -14.18 -5.01
C ALA A 131 10.40 -12.69 -4.80
N PRO A 132 10.83 -11.96 -5.85
CA PRO A 132 11.03 -10.53 -5.76
C PRO A 132 9.79 -9.81 -5.24
N VAL A 133 9.96 -8.99 -4.22
CA VAL A 133 8.84 -8.33 -3.51
C VAL A 133 8.61 -6.95 -4.12
N PRO A 134 7.37 -6.64 -4.53
CA PRO A 134 7.04 -5.32 -5.04
C PRO A 134 7.10 -4.26 -3.95
N TRP A 135 7.33 -3.03 -4.37
CA TRP A 135 7.26 -1.84 -3.53
C TRP A 135 6.44 -0.76 -4.22
N PHE A 136 5.88 0.15 -3.44
CA PHE A 136 4.88 1.08 -3.94
C PHE A 136 5.13 2.50 -3.43
N VAL A 137 4.71 3.48 -4.23
CA VAL A 137 4.58 4.88 -3.81
C VAL A 137 3.12 5.25 -3.91
N SER A 138 2.57 5.85 -2.87
CA SER A 138 1.18 6.27 -2.83
C SER A 138 1.01 7.72 -2.40
N ALA A 139 -0.11 8.30 -2.81
CA ALA A 139 -0.56 9.62 -2.38
C ALA A 139 -1.08 9.61 -0.93
N ASP A 140 -1.45 10.79 -0.43
CA ASP A 140 -2.20 10.89 0.82
C ASP A 140 -3.60 10.28 0.62
N PRO A 141 -4.00 9.29 1.43
CA PRO A 141 -5.34 8.68 1.34
C PRO A 141 -6.49 9.67 1.52
N LYS A 142 -6.22 10.85 2.06
CA LYS A 142 -7.20 11.93 2.19
C LYS A 142 -7.44 12.67 0.87
N GLN A 143 -6.45 12.67 -0.03
CA GLN A 143 -6.57 13.29 -1.36
C GLN A 143 -7.10 12.27 -2.37
N VAL A 144 -6.45 11.12 -2.46
CA VAL A 144 -6.82 10.05 -3.39
C VAL A 144 -6.74 8.72 -2.64
N GLY A 145 -7.86 8.05 -2.47
CA GLY A 145 -7.91 6.75 -1.81
C GLY A 145 -8.04 5.65 -2.85
N SER A 146 -6.93 4.98 -3.20
CA SER A 146 -6.94 3.90 -4.19
C SER A 146 -7.64 2.66 -3.69
N VAL A 147 -7.40 2.25 -2.46
CA VAL A 147 -8.01 1.08 -1.83
C VAL A 147 -8.91 1.51 -0.68
N LYS A 148 -10.10 0.92 -0.61
CA LYS A 148 -11.10 1.21 0.40
C LYS A 148 -11.51 -0.07 1.13
N VAL A 149 -11.68 0.04 2.44
CA VAL A 149 -12.28 -1.01 3.27
C VAL A 149 -13.63 -0.51 3.76
N ASP A 150 -14.68 -1.17 3.32
CA ASP A 150 -16.05 -0.91 3.75
C ASP A 150 -16.51 -1.93 4.78
N TYR A 151 -17.26 -1.49 5.78
CA TYR A 151 -17.76 -2.31 6.86
C TYR A 151 -19.29 -2.34 6.83
N LEU A 152 -19.86 -3.52 6.97
CA LEU A 152 -21.31 -3.67 7.03
C LEU A 152 -21.90 -2.85 8.19
N ASN A 153 -22.87 -1.99 7.87
CA ASN A 153 -23.48 -1.04 8.82
C ASN A 153 -22.47 -0.13 9.55
N GLY A 154 -21.26 0.09 8.97
CA GLY A 154 -20.23 0.92 9.58
C GLY A 154 -19.54 0.30 10.80
N ASN A 155 -19.73 -0.97 11.09
CA ASN A 155 -19.20 -1.67 12.26
C ASN A 155 -17.73 -2.03 12.05
N LYS A 156 -16.83 -1.19 12.56
CA LYS A 156 -15.36 -1.38 12.48
C LYS A 156 -14.79 -2.28 13.57
N ARG A 157 -15.64 -2.94 14.36
CA ARG A 157 -15.23 -3.80 15.47
C ARG A 157 -15.98 -5.13 15.40
N PRO A 158 -15.34 -6.26 15.75
CA PRO A 158 -16.03 -7.52 15.87
C PRO A 158 -17.20 -7.45 16.86
N ILE A 159 -18.33 -8.03 16.50
CA ILE A 159 -19.50 -8.13 17.35
C ILE A 159 -19.41 -9.45 18.08
N PHE A 160 -19.63 -9.39 19.41
CA PHE A 160 -19.65 -10.54 20.30
C PHE A 160 -21.08 -10.81 20.73
N ARG A 161 -21.53 -12.04 20.50
CA ARG A 161 -22.80 -12.54 21.02
C ARG A 161 -22.53 -13.65 22.02
N ARG A 162 -23.23 -13.58 23.14
CA ARG A 162 -23.29 -14.66 24.12
C ARG A 162 -24.63 -15.36 23.98
N SER A 163 -24.62 -16.66 23.85
CA SER A 163 -25.82 -17.49 23.81
C SER A 163 -25.70 -18.66 24.76
N GLU A 164 -26.85 -19.15 25.23
CA GLU A 164 -26.98 -20.36 26.02
C GLU A 164 -27.73 -21.40 25.18
N LYS A 165 -27.20 -22.60 25.12
CA LYS A 165 -27.85 -23.69 24.40
C LYS A 165 -28.60 -24.57 25.40
N THR A 166 -29.88 -24.80 25.17
CA THR A 166 -30.71 -25.67 25.99
C THR A 166 -30.10 -27.08 26.09
N GLY A 167 -29.94 -27.59 27.30
CA GLY A 167 -29.38 -28.91 27.57
C GLY A 167 -27.85 -28.94 27.73
N TYR A 168 -27.17 -27.80 27.71
CA TYR A 168 -25.74 -27.71 28.01
C TYR A 168 -25.47 -26.70 29.11
N LEU A 169 -24.60 -27.10 30.08
CA LEU A 169 -24.08 -26.16 31.06
C LEU A 169 -22.92 -25.40 30.48
N GLY A 170 -23.13 -24.10 30.22
CA GLY A 170 -22.09 -23.22 29.71
C GLY A 170 -22.62 -22.15 28.73
N PHE A 171 -21.72 -21.30 28.32
CA PHE A 171 -22.02 -20.21 27.40
C PHE A 171 -21.27 -20.41 26.08
N PHE A 172 -21.96 -20.12 24.97
CA PHE A 172 -21.38 -20.04 23.65
C PHE A 172 -21.12 -18.57 23.30
N TRP A 173 -20.00 -18.33 22.64
CA TRP A 173 -19.64 -17.02 22.18
C TRP A 173 -19.50 -17.05 20.67
N ASP A 174 -20.34 -16.28 20.00
CA ASP A 174 -20.25 -16.06 18.57
C ASP A 174 -19.54 -14.74 18.32
N ILE A 175 -18.59 -14.76 17.39
CA ILE A 175 -17.84 -13.57 17.01
C ILE A 175 -17.92 -13.45 15.50
N TYR A 176 -18.38 -12.31 15.03
CA TYR A 176 -18.45 -12.04 13.62
C TYR A 176 -18.11 -10.58 13.29
N MET A 177 -17.63 -10.37 12.09
CA MET A 177 -17.31 -9.05 11.52
C MET A 177 -17.39 -9.18 10.01
N ASP A 178 -18.06 -8.24 9.36
CA ASP A 178 -18.27 -8.22 7.92
C ASP A 178 -17.60 -6.98 7.33
N TRP A 179 -16.74 -7.20 6.35
CA TRP A 179 -16.06 -6.14 5.60
C TRP A 179 -15.83 -6.55 4.16
N VAL A 180 -15.55 -5.58 3.32
CA VAL A 180 -15.10 -5.80 1.95
C VAL A 180 -13.94 -4.86 1.63
N VAL A 181 -12.96 -5.36 0.90
CA VAL A 181 -11.85 -4.58 0.37
C VAL A 181 -12.10 -4.35 -1.11
N SER A 182 -12.06 -3.12 -1.55
CA SER A 182 -12.31 -2.74 -2.94
C SER A 182 -11.31 -1.69 -3.42
N VAL A 183 -11.07 -1.69 -4.73
CA VAL A 183 -10.34 -0.61 -5.39
C VAL A 183 -11.33 0.48 -5.78
N LYS A 184 -11.03 1.71 -5.41
CA LYS A 184 -11.82 2.88 -5.74
C LYS A 184 -11.22 3.64 -6.91
N ASP A 185 -9.88 3.69 -6.96
CA ASP A 185 -9.11 4.47 -7.94
C ASP A 185 -7.73 3.81 -8.13
N TRP A 186 -6.96 4.20 -9.16
CA TRP A 186 -5.63 3.65 -9.46
C TRP A 186 -4.49 4.62 -9.24
#